data_e1d88473da5a01b5726f00ad9dbb77fe
#
_entry.id   e1d88473da5a01b5726f00ad9dbb77fe
#
_cell.length_a   1.000
_cell.length_b   1.000
_cell.length_c   1.000
_cell.angle_alpha   90.00
_cell.angle_beta   90.00
_cell.angle_gamma   90.00
#
_symmetry.space_group_name_H-M   'P 1'
#
loop_
_entity.id
_entity.type
_entity.pdbx_description
1 polymer ?
#
loop_
_entity_poly.entity_id
_entity_poly.type
_entity_poly.pdbx_seq_one_letter_code
_entity_poly.pdbx_strand_id
1 'polypeptide(L)'
;KTLTSRYRYDDKGQLSEMTDHRVSTATETAYRYTEYSYDTRGRITAFAEISQNAQPTADDIKAHQIRYTYNEDGNLSKVSYPTTKDGIQSLSYIYDENGWLQEIKGELHSNGQTTEKVLRSYTYDTYGKVKEIKDYRNLLKDSDQAVQKVYTYDSFDRVKEMIYTDLETGKVMESYRYSYDKNSNITEKTEVNNYPKEEKDKVNETKAYTYDALGRLTKTVTTDHKNDDRTKTVTYTYDKAGNRTKEDDGTTQTAYTYNGLDQLKTSTKEKGTAVEEVRQYDYDANGNQTDVKNTRTGEDQTYVYDAENRLSQVSVTKDGKTSVIQQNIYNGDGQRIQKMDGSDVTNYYYQDGVVAYTMDAAGEQSSQNLIGTEGNILATQRYQKDTTQYYLYNKDIQGSTTSLVKEDGSADATYQYTDFGETMIQGDDQAKNEVCYTGGIYDLSTGLYYLNARYYNPEDGRFMTEDSYRGEILKPETGHLYMYCANNPVNYVDPSG
;
A
#
# COMPACT_ATOMS: atom_id res chain seq x y z
N LYS A 1 -24.63 8.19 14.77
CA LYS A 1 -23.42 8.63 15.53
C LYS A 1 -22.66 9.56 14.61
N THR A 2 -22.32 10.75 15.07
CA THR A 2 -21.52 11.72 14.32
C THR A 2 -20.09 11.66 14.82
N LEU A 3 -19.13 11.73 13.91
CA LEU A 3 -17.73 11.92 14.24
C LEU A 3 -17.42 13.40 14.17
N THR A 4 -16.65 13.91 15.13
CA THR A 4 -16.19 15.30 15.15
C THR A 4 -14.72 15.35 15.55
N SER A 5 -14.01 16.31 15.00
CA SER A 5 -12.60 16.55 15.33
C SER A 5 -12.41 17.99 15.80
N ARG A 6 -11.58 18.14 16.81
CA ARG A 6 -11.20 19.46 17.35
C ARG A 6 -9.70 19.64 17.18
N TYR A 7 -9.31 20.83 16.78
CA TYR A 7 -7.93 21.20 16.47
C TYR A 7 -7.49 22.33 17.40
N ARG A 8 -6.25 22.22 17.88
CA ARG A 8 -5.60 23.28 18.65
C ARG A 8 -4.27 23.61 17.99
N TYR A 9 -3.91 24.88 17.97
CA TYR A 9 -2.71 25.38 17.33
C TYR A 9 -1.81 26.05 18.35
N ASP A 10 -0.50 26.02 18.11
CA ASP A 10 0.49 26.75 18.91
C ASP A 10 0.52 28.25 18.56
N ASP A 11 1.35 29.00 19.25
CA ASP A 11 1.50 30.44 19.03
C ASP A 11 2.04 30.82 17.65
N LYS A 12 2.61 29.85 16.92
CA LYS A 12 3.11 30.02 15.54
C LYS A 12 2.07 29.59 14.49
N GLY A 13 0.90 29.13 14.92
CA GLY A 13 -0.15 28.63 14.04
C GLY A 13 0.06 27.20 13.54
N GLN A 14 0.97 26.43 14.15
CA GLN A 14 1.20 25.03 13.84
C GLN A 14 0.22 24.16 14.64
N LEU A 15 -0.30 23.08 14.04
CA LEU A 15 -1.20 22.15 14.69
C LEU A 15 -0.51 21.47 15.87
N SER A 16 -0.95 21.73 17.10
CA SER A 16 -0.36 21.15 18.31
C SER A 16 -1.14 19.97 18.87
N GLU A 17 -2.46 19.96 18.68
CA GLU A 17 -3.33 18.89 19.17
C GLU A 17 -4.51 18.68 18.22
N MET A 18 -4.88 17.43 18.02
CA MET A 18 -6.14 17.03 17.39
C MET A 18 -6.83 16.01 18.29
N THR A 19 -8.12 16.20 18.56
CA THR A 19 -8.91 15.23 19.33
C THR A 19 -10.14 14.81 18.54
N ASP A 20 -10.26 13.52 18.33
CA ASP A 20 -11.38 12.91 17.60
C ASP A 20 -12.41 12.32 18.56
N HIS A 21 -13.70 12.64 18.32
CA HIS A 21 -14.81 12.29 19.19
C HIS A 21 -15.92 11.57 18.43
N ARG A 22 -16.60 10.66 19.13
CA ARG A 22 -17.90 10.13 18.74
C ARG A 22 -18.98 10.90 19.49
N VAL A 23 -19.89 11.46 18.74
CA VAL A 23 -21.04 12.20 19.30
C VAL A 23 -22.29 11.35 19.11
N SER A 24 -23.02 11.12 20.20
CA SER A 24 -24.37 10.58 20.21
C SER A 24 -25.31 11.64 20.80
N THR A 25 -26.64 11.46 20.71
CA THR A 25 -27.64 12.40 21.21
C THR A 25 -27.50 12.75 22.71
N ALA A 26 -26.76 11.95 23.47
CA ALA A 26 -26.61 12.10 24.93
C ALA A 26 -25.14 12.19 25.38
N THR A 27 -24.18 11.80 24.58
CA THR A 27 -22.77 11.71 25.03
C THR A 27 -21.81 12.05 23.89
N GLU A 28 -20.72 12.72 24.25
CA GLU A 28 -19.55 12.90 23.43
C GLU A 28 -18.39 12.13 24.07
N THR A 29 -17.76 11.22 23.33
CA THR A 29 -16.67 10.39 23.83
C THR A 29 -15.47 10.49 22.89
N ALA A 30 -14.33 10.92 23.42
CA ALA A 30 -13.07 10.89 22.68
C ALA A 30 -12.67 9.45 22.33
N TYR A 31 -12.02 9.26 21.20
CA TYR A 31 -11.51 7.96 20.79
C TYR A 31 -10.08 8.01 20.25
N ARG A 32 -9.56 9.18 19.89
CA ARG A 32 -8.17 9.39 19.51
C ARG A 32 -7.72 10.80 19.88
N TYR A 33 -6.55 10.86 20.51
CA TYR A 33 -5.81 12.10 20.75
C TYR A 33 -4.54 12.05 19.91
N THR A 34 -4.20 13.18 19.27
CA THR A 34 -2.98 13.34 18.48
C THR A 34 -2.27 14.60 18.94
N GLU A 35 -1.00 14.47 19.31
CA GLU A 35 -0.18 15.57 19.82
C GLU A 35 1.05 15.75 18.95
N TYR A 36 1.39 16.99 18.66
CA TYR A 36 2.54 17.38 17.84
C TYR A 36 3.50 18.27 18.61
N SER A 37 4.80 18.06 18.43
CA SER A 37 5.84 18.93 18.91
C SER A 37 6.78 19.33 17.77
N TYR A 38 7.23 20.57 17.78
CA TYR A 38 8.06 21.14 16.71
C TYR A 38 9.34 21.73 17.26
N ASP A 39 10.37 21.78 16.42
CA ASP A 39 11.59 22.55 16.68
C ASP A 39 11.41 24.04 16.28
N THR A 40 12.47 24.81 16.47
CA THR A 40 12.45 26.24 16.12
C THR A 40 12.33 26.52 14.63
N ARG A 41 12.62 25.53 13.78
CA ARG A 41 12.49 25.58 12.31
C ARG A 41 11.12 25.11 11.82
N GLY A 42 10.24 24.67 12.74
CA GLY A 42 8.91 24.19 12.41
C GLY A 42 8.85 22.72 11.97
N ARG A 43 9.91 21.93 12.16
CA ARG A 43 9.92 20.49 11.86
C ARG A 43 9.37 19.70 13.05
N ILE A 44 8.64 18.64 12.78
CA ILE A 44 8.10 17.75 13.83
C ILE A 44 9.27 17.08 14.56
N THR A 45 9.32 17.21 15.88
CA THR A 45 10.28 16.54 16.76
C THR A 45 9.65 15.40 17.56
N ALA A 46 8.34 15.44 17.77
CA ALA A 46 7.59 14.35 18.38
C ALA A 46 6.14 14.38 17.90
N PHE A 47 5.58 13.18 17.81
CA PHE A 47 4.21 12.94 17.39
C PHE A 47 3.66 11.80 18.23
N ALA A 48 2.52 11.98 18.90
CA ALA A 48 1.88 10.95 19.70
C ALA A 48 0.44 10.76 19.26
N GLU A 49 0.03 9.51 19.06
CA GLU A 49 -1.36 9.12 18.84
C GLU A 49 -1.80 8.18 19.97
N ILE A 50 -2.89 8.49 20.63
CA ILE A 50 -3.36 7.77 21.81
C ILE A 50 -4.85 7.46 21.68
N SER A 51 -5.21 6.18 21.73
CA SER A 51 -6.59 5.71 21.68
C SER A 51 -7.13 5.51 23.10
N GLN A 52 -7.83 6.49 23.64
CA GLN A 52 -8.45 6.43 24.96
C GLN A 52 -9.61 7.42 25.09
N ASN A 53 -10.46 7.21 26.10
CA ASN A 53 -11.65 8.05 26.35
C ASN A 53 -11.35 9.29 27.21
N ALA A 54 -10.32 9.21 28.06
CA ALA A 54 -9.94 10.31 28.95
C ALA A 54 -8.83 11.16 28.34
N GLN A 55 -8.74 12.43 28.75
CA GLN A 55 -7.62 13.29 28.37
C GLN A 55 -6.29 12.63 28.77
N PRO A 56 -5.32 12.47 27.85
CA PRO A 56 -4.02 11.89 28.16
C PRO A 56 -3.26 12.75 29.16
N THR A 57 -2.52 12.08 30.04
CA THR A 57 -1.52 12.74 30.89
C THR A 57 -0.24 13.02 30.09
N ALA A 58 0.64 13.86 30.64
CA ALA A 58 1.94 14.10 30.02
C ALA A 58 2.79 12.81 29.90
N ASP A 59 2.64 11.87 30.85
CA ASP A 59 3.32 10.57 30.82
C ASP A 59 2.72 9.66 29.73
N ASP A 60 1.40 9.67 29.54
CA ASP A 60 0.72 8.97 28.45
C ASP A 60 1.24 9.47 27.08
N ILE A 61 1.29 10.78 26.90
CA ILE A 61 1.80 11.41 25.68
C ILE A 61 3.24 10.97 25.42
N LYS A 62 4.10 11.07 26.44
CA LYS A 62 5.51 10.68 26.34
C LYS A 62 5.70 9.20 26.00
N ALA A 63 4.84 8.34 26.54
CA ALA A 63 4.90 6.89 26.31
C ALA A 63 4.47 6.48 24.88
N HIS A 64 3.72 7.35 24.18
CA HIS A 64 3.20 7.08 22.83
C HIS A 64 3.89 7.91 21.73
N GLN A 65 4.96 8.64 22.07
CA GLN A 65 5.64 9.48 21.09
C GLN A 65 6.53 8.69 20.13
N ILE A 66 6.31 8.91 18.83
CA ILE A 66 7.36 8.76 17.82
C ILE A 66 8.19 10.03 17.87
N ARG A 67 9.52 9.92 18.00
CA ARG A 67 10.44 11.05 18.12
C ARG A 67 11.37 11.11 16.93
N TYR A 68 11.61 12.32 16.46
CA TYR A 68 12.45 12.62 15.30
C TYR A 68 13.65 13.48 15.71
N THR A 69 14.79 13.14 15.18
CA THR A 69 15.98 14.02 15.21
C THR A 69 16.50 14.26 13.81
N TYR A 70 17.14 15.39 13.62
CA TYR A 70 17.66 15.83 12.32
C TYR A 70 19.15 16.16 12.47
N ASN A 71 19.92 15.93 11.40
CA ASN A 71 21.30 16.33 11.33
C ASN A 71 21.44 17.85 11.05
N GLU A 72 22.67 18.36 10.98
CA GLU A 72 22.95 19.78 10.74
C GLU A 72 22.43 20.26 9.38
N ASP A 73 22.44 19.39 8.37
CA ASP A 73 21.92 19.65 7.02
C ASP A 73 20.39 19.66 6.96
N GLY A 74 19.73 19.22 8.01
CA GLY A 74 18.26 19.18 8.10
C GLY A 74 17.65 17.84 7.66
N ASN A 75 18.45 16.84 7.33
CA ASN A 75 17.97 15.50 6.99
C ASN A 75 17.57 14.75 8.26
N LEU A 76 16.55 13.91 8.15
CA LEU A 76 16.12 13.03 9.22
C LEU A 76 17.26 12.08 9.61
N SER A 77 17.72 12.14 10.87
CA SER A 77 18.86 11.33 11.35
C SER A 77 18.44 10.18 12.26
N LYS A 78 17.32 10.31 12.99
CA LYS A 78 16.82 9.21 13.84
C LYS A 78 15.30 9.33 14.02
N VAL A 79 14.65 8.16 14.05
CA VAL A 79 13.26 8.00 14.49
C VAL A 79 13.21 6.97 15.60
N SER A 80 12.59 7.30 16.73
CA SER A 80 12.40 6.38 17.87
C SER A 80 10.91 6.10 18.04
N TYR A 81 10.58 4.83 18.27
CA TYR A 81 9.21 4.34 18.34
C TYR A 81 8.76 4.10 19.78
N PRO A 82 7.47 4.26 20.09
CA PRO A 82 6.91 4.02 21.43
C PRO A 82 6.64 2.53 21.65
N THR A 83 7.67 1.68 21.56
CA THR A 83 7.51 0.24 21.74
C THR A 83 8.17 -0.23 23.04
N THR A 84 7.55 -1.22 23.69
CA THR A 84 8.10 -1.94 24.85
C THR A 84 8.40 -3.40 24.50
N LYS A 85 8.10 -3.82 23.28
CA LYS A 85 8.37 -5.18 22.78
C LYS A 85 9.84 -5.33 22.41
N ASP A 86 10.38 -6.54 22.54
CA ASP A 86 11.68 -6.88 21.95
C ASP A 86 11.65 -6.65 20.43
N GLY A 87 12.76 -6.20 19.87
CA GLY A 87 12.89 -5.84 18.45
C GLY A 87 13.47 -4.44 18.27
N ILE A 88 13.22 -3.85 17.12
CA ILE A 88 13.76 -2.54 16.74
C ILE A 88 13.02 -1.42 17.47
N GLN A 89 13.77 -0.62 18.24
CA GLN A 89 13.26 0.50 19.03
C GLN A 89 13.40 1.83 18.31
N SER A 90 14.43 1.96 17.48
CA SER A 90 14.70 3.17 16.72
C SER A 90 15.45 2.86 15.43
N LEU A 91 15.33 3.77 14.46
CA LEU A 91 16.09 3.76 13.22
C LEU A 91 16.99 4.97 13.17
N SER A 92 18.26 4.76 12.81
CA SER A 92 19.22 5.82 12.52
C SER A 92 19.54 5.82 11.03
N TYR A 93 19.47 7.00 10.40
CA TYR A 93 19.74 7.22 8.99
C TYR A 93 21.11 7.88 8.85
N ILE A 94 22.04 7.18 8.22
CA ILE A 94 23.43 7.60 8.08
C ILE A 94 23.67 8.05 6.64
N TYR A 95 24.17 9.26 6.48
CA TYR A 95 24.45 9.88 5.18
C TYR A 95 25.95 9.98 4.95
N ASP A 96 26.35 9.89 3.68
CA ASP A 96 27.73 10.14 3.28
C ASP A 96 28.02 11.66 3.17
N GLU A 97 29.25 12.01 2.78
CA GLU A 97 29.69 13.41 2.60
C GLU A 97 28.96 14.16 1.47
N ASN A 98 28.27 13.43 0.56
CA ASN A 98 27.44 13.99 -0.50
C ASN A 98 25.99 14.21 -0.03
N GLY A 99 25.64 13.79 1.19
CA GLY A 99 24.28 13.80 1.69
C GLY A 99 23.41 12.65 1.19
N TRP A 100 24.00 11.61 0.61
CA TRP A 100 23.27 10.42 0.17
C TRP A 100 23.15 9.42 1.31
N LEU A 101 21.97 8.79 1.44
CA LEU A 101 21.70 7.81 2.49
C LEU A 101 22.59 6.57 2.29
N GLN A 102 23.49 6.33 3.21
CA GLN A 102 24.46 5.24 3.15
C GLN A 102 23.99 3.99 3.89
N GLU A 103 23.41 4.17 5.09
CA GLU A 103 22.94 3.07 5.93
C GLU A 103 21.67 3.46 6.70
N ILE A 104 20.85 2.46 6.96
CA ILE A 104 19.81 2.50 7.98
C ILE A 104 20.20 1.49 9.05
N LYS A 105 20.35 1.97 10.28
CA LYS A 105 20.67 1.14 11.45
C LYS A 105 19.47 1.06 12.37
N GLY A 106 19.27 -0.09 12.98
CA GLY A 106 18.27 -0.31 14.02
C GLY A 106 18.93 -0.47 15.39
N GLU A 107 18.37 0.18 16.40
CA GLU A 107 18.62 -0.13 17.79
C GLU A 107 17.69 -1.28 18.17
N LEU A 108 18.30 -2.45 18.42
CA LEU A 108 17.59 -3.70 18.67
C LEU A 108 17.64 -4.04 20.18
N HIS A 109 16.47 -4.20 20.80
CA HIS A 109 16.35 -4.77 22.12
C HIS A 109 16.02 -6.25 22.01
N SER A 110 16.77 -7.09 22.76
CA SER A 110 16.52 -8.52 22.88
C SER A 110 17.02 -9.03 24.21
N ASN A 111 16.16 -9.69 24.99
CA ASN A 111 16.49 -10.27 26.29
C ASN A 111 17.18 -9.28 27.25
N GLY A 112 16.70 -8.04 27.28
CA GLY A 112 17.25 -6.98 28.15
C GLY A 112 18.58 -6.38 27.69
N GLN A 113 19.08 -6.77 26.54
CA GLN A 113 20.28 -6.19 25.90
C GLN A 113 19.89 -5.30 24.74
N THR A 114 20.66 -4.25 24.55
CA THR A 114 20.52 -3.32 23.42
C THR A 114 21.73 -3.43 22.50
N THR A 115 21.51 -3.64 21.22
CA THR A 115 22.56 -3.70 20.19
C THR A 115 22.16 -2.83 18.99
N GLU A 116 23.15 -2.26 18.32
CA GLU A 116 22.94 -1.57 17.04
C GLU A 116 23.26 -2.51 15.90
N LYS A 117 22.38 -2.58 14.90
CA LYS A 117 22.55 -3.42 13.70
C LYS A 117 22.30 -2.63 12.44
N VAL A 118 23.11 -2.86 11.40
CA VAL A 118 22.81 -2.38 10.07
C VAL A 118 21.65 -3.19 9.52
N LEU A 119 20.55 -2.51 9.15
CA LEU A 119 19.36 -3.12 8.58
C LEU A 119 19.37 -3.03 7.06
N ARG A 120 19.90 -1.93 6.53
CA ARG A 120 20.01 -1.69 5.10
C ARG A 120 21.25 -0.85 4.80
N SER A 121 21.92 -1.15 3.69
CA SER A 121 22.99 -0.33 3.16
C SER A 121 22.79 -0.03 1.68
N TYR A 122 23.36 1.09 1.23
CA TYR A 122 23.22 1.58 -0.14
C TYR A 122 24.59 1.84 -0.73
N THR A 123 24.72 1.61 -2.03
CA THR A 123 25.84 2.13 -2.83
C THR A 123 25.27 2.88 -4.03
N TYR A 124 26.01 3.85 -4.51
CA TYR A 124 25.60 4.75 -5.58
C TYR A 124 26.59 4.73 -6.73
N ASP A 125 26.15 5.10 -7.90
CA ASP A 125 27.03 5.44 -9.00
C ASP A 125 27.60 6.88 -8.82
N THR A 126 28.43 7.31 -9.75
CA THR A 126 29.06 8.63 -9.71
C THR A 126 28.08 9.80 -9.85
N TYR A 127 26.83 9.54 -10.23
CA TYR A 127 25.77 10.51 -10.41
C TYR A 127 24.74 10.52 -9.27
N GLY A 128 24.95 9.69 -8.23
CA GLY A 128 24.07 9.59 -7.08
C GLY A 128 22.85 8.68 -7.27
N LYS A 129 22.83 7.85 -8.31
CA LYS A 129 21.79 6.84 -8.49
C LYS A 129 22.12 5.59 -7.67
N VAL A 130 21.11 5.02 -7.06
CA VAL A 130 21.26 3.76 -6.32
C VAL A 130 21.74 2.66 -7.27
N LYS A 131 22.90 2.10 -6.96
CA LYS A 131 23.48 0.98 -7.69
C LYS A 131 23.17 -0.37 -7.02
N GLU A 132 23.25 -0.40 -5.71
CA GLU A 132 23.05 -1.59 -4.90
C GLU A 132 22.39 -1.25 -3.58
N ILE A 133 21.50 -2.11 -3.13
CA ILE A 133 20.94 -2.12 -1.78
C ILE A 133 21.18 -3.51 -1.20
N LYS A 134 21.59 -3.56 0.09
CA LYS A 134 21.58 -4.81 0.87
C LYS A 134 20.60 -4.66 2.03
N ASP A 135 19.64 -5.56 2.09
CA ASP A 135 18.69 -5.69 3.20
C ASP A 135 19.09 -6.90 4.06
N TYR A 136 19.52 -6.64 5.29
CA TYR A 136 19.93 -7.69 6.22
C TYR A 136 18.68 -8.32 6.84
N ARG A 137 18.54 -9.64 6.72
CA ARG A 137 17.33 -10.36 7.10
C ARG A 137 17.39 -11.03 8.48
N ASN A 138 18.59 -11.23 9.03
CA ASN A 138 18.75 -11.82 10.35
C ASN A 138 19.32 -10.84 11.34
N LEU A 139 18.48 -10.33 12.25
CA LEU A 139 18.85 -9.29 13.19
C LEU A 139 19.61 -9.82 14.41
N LEU A 140 19.50 -11.12 14.72
CA LEU A 140 20.08 -11.72 15.93
C LEU A 140 21.48 -12.31 15.71
N LYS A 141 21.88 -12.52 14.46
CA LYS A 141 23.18 -13.08 14.10
C LYS A 141 24.04 -12.02 13.42
N ASP A 142 25.32 -11.97 13.77
CA ASP A 142 26.33 -11.27 12.99
C ASP A 142 26.63 -12.11 11.75
N SER A 143 25.83 -11.91 10.71
CA SER A 143 25.95 -12.69 9.49
C SER A 143 25.68 -11.80 8.27
N ASP A 144 26.33 -12.14 7.17
CA ASP A 144 26.10 -11.52 5.85
C ASP A 144 24.78 -12.02 5.21
N GLN A 145 23.86 -12.56 6.00
CA GLN A 145 22.54 -13.00 5.53
C GLN A 145 21.72 -11.79 5.13
N ALA A 146 21.75 -11.51 3.84
CA ALA A 146 21.08 -10.36 3.26
C ALA A 146 20.47 -10.72 1.91
N VAL A 147 19.46 -9.94 1.52
CA VAL A 147 18.98 -9.86 0.15
C VAL A 147 19.66 -8.65 -0.49
N GLN A 148 20.43 -8.90 -1.53
CA GLN A 148 21.06 -7.87 -2.34
C GLN A 148 20.15 -7.49 -3.49
N LYS A 149 19.94 -6.20 -3.72
CA LYS A 149 19.20 -5.65 -4.85
C LYS A 149 20.15 -4.81 -5.71
N VAL A 150 20.35 -5.19 -6.96
CA VAL A 150 21.21 -4.47 -7.89
C VAL A 150 20.38 -3.85 -9.00
N TYR A 151 20.67 -2.57 -9.29
CA TYR A 151 20.04 -1.82 -10.37
C TYR A 151 20.98 -1.58 -11.52
N THR A 152 20.47 -1.65 -12.74
CA THR A 152 21.09 -1.08 -13.92
C THR A 152 20.15 -0.09 -14.59
N TYR A 153 20.70 0.89 -15.27
CA TYR A 153 19.95 1.97 -15.91
C TYR A 153 20.23 2.02 -17.41
N ASP A 154 19.29 2.54 -18.17
CA ASP A 154 19.49 2.86 -19.57
C ASP A 154 20.12 4.25 -19.76
N SER A 155 20.37 4.65 -20.99
CA SER A 155 20.97 5.95 -21.32
C SER A 155 20.08 7.17 -21.00
N PHE A 156 18.82 6.98 -20.61
CA PHE A 156 17.88 7.99 -20.17
C PHE A 156 17.62 7.95 -18.66
N ASP A 157 18.51 7.24 -17.93
CA ASP A 157 18.45 7.13 -16.47
C ASP A 157 17.23 6.36 -15.91
N ARG A 158 16.56 5.58 -16.75
CA ARG A 158 15.44 4.72 -16.35
C ARG A 158 15.98 3.35 -15.93
N VAL A 159 15.32 2.73 -14.94
CA VAL A 159 15.68 1.38 -14.50
C VAL A 159 15.53 0.40 -15.68
N LYS A 160 16.64 -0.19 -16.07
CA LYS A 160 16.69 -1.22 -17.12
C LYS A 160 16.55 -2.62 -16.54
N GLU A 161 17.19 -2.85 -15.42
CA GLU A 161 17.16 -4.16 -14.76
C GLU A 161 17.26 -3.98 -13.24
N MET A 162 16.64 -4.87 -12.53
CA MET A 162 16.65 -4.96 -11.07
C MET A 162 16.70 -6.44 -10.68
N ILE A 163 17.72 -6.82 -9.90
CA ILE A 163 17.99 -8.22 -9.54
C ILE A 163 18.08 -8.34 -8.02
N TYR A 164 17.31 -9.24 -7.45
CA TYR A 164 17.37 -9.63 -6.05
C TYR A 164 18.13 -10.96 -5.92
N THR A 165 19.20 -10.96 -5.14
CA THR A 165 20.04 -12.12 -4.87
C THR A 165 20.06 -12.41 -3.37
N ASP A 166 19.83 -13.66 -2.98
CA ASP A 166 20.10 -14.11 -1.62
C ASP A 166 21.62 -14.31 -1.48
N LEU A 167 22.27 -13.49 -0.66
CA LEU A 167 23.73 -13.52 -0.52
C LEU A 167 24.24 -14.76 0.22
N GLU A 168 23.42 -15.43 1.04
CA GLU A 168 23.82 -16.67 1.72
C GLU A 168 23.98 -17.83 0.71
N THR A 169 23.07 -17.92 -0.25
CA THR A 169 23.07 -19.00 -1.26
C THR A 169 23.67 -18.59 -2.59
N GLY A 170 23.85 -17.31 -2.85
CA GLY A 170 24.27 -16.76 -4.13
C GLY A 170 23.23 -16.88 -5.24
N LYS A 171 21.99 -17.26 -4.92
CA LYS A 171 20.91 -17.48 -5.90
C LYS A 171 20.15 -16.20 -6.19
N VAL A 172 19.86 -15.97 -7.47
CA VAL A 172 18.89 -14.96 -7.90
C VAL A 172 17.50 -15.44 -7.53
N MET A 173 16.83 -14.67 -6.68
CA MET A 173 15.49 -14.96 -6.19
C MET A 173 14.41 -14.25 -7.00
N GLU A 174 14.64 -13.00 -7.38
CA GLU A 174 13.78 -12.25 -8.27
C GLU A 174 14.61 -11.44 -9.27
N SER A 175 14.06 -11.23 -10.45
CA SER A 175 14.66 -10.31 -11.42
C SER A 175 13.57 -9.65 -12.26
N TYR A 176 13.81 -8.39 -12.61
CA TYR A 176 12.94 -7.56 -13.43
C TYR A 176 13.76 -6.86 -14.49
N ARG A 177 13.32 -6.93 -15.74
CA ARG A 177 13.93 -6.22 -16.86
C ARG A 177 12.85 -5.42 -17.59
N TYR A 178 13.18 -4.18 -17.95
CA TYR A 178 12.24 -3.25 -18.55
C TYR A 178 12.76 -2.71 -19.87
N SER A 179 11.87 -2.56 -20.84
CA SER A 179 12.08 -1.81 -22.08
C SER A 179 11.07 -0.67 -22.16
N TYR A 180 11.45 0.42 -22.80
CA TYR A 180 10.66 1.65 -22.83
C TYR A 180 10.51 2.19 -24.24
N ASP A 181 9.43 2.90 -24.51
CA ASP A 181 9.26 3.73 -25.70
C ASP A 181 9.91 5.11 -25.53
N LYS A 182 9.74 5.96 -26.55
CA LYS A 182 10.27 7.34 -26.56
C LYS A 182 9.60 8.26 -25.56
N ASN A 183 8.38 7.92 -25.13
CA ASN A 183 7.62 8.67 -24.12
C ASN A 183 7.88 8.15 -22.71
N SER A 184 8.82 7.22 -22.56
CA SER A 184 9.16 6.52 -21.31
C SER A 184 8.06 5.60 -20.77
N ASN A 185 7.10 5.19 -21.60
CA ASN A 185 6.20 4.12 -21.22
C ASN A 185 6.92 2.78 -21.27
N ILE A 186 6.67 1.92 -20.30
CA ILE A 186 7.16 0.52 -20.29
C ILE A 186 6.47 -0.22 -21.44
N THR A 187 7.24 -0.70 -22.40
CA THR A 187 6.73 -1.51 -23.52
C THR A 187 6.88 -3.00 -23.26
N GLU A 188 7.83 -3.38 -22.39
CA GLU A 188 8.06 -4.76 -22.02
C GLU A 188 8.59 -4.86 -20.60
N LYS A 189 8.12 -5.86 -19.86
CA LYS A 189 8.62 -6.25 -18.54
C LYS A 189 8.86 -7.76 -18.55
N THR A 190 10.08 -8.18 -18.29
CA THR A 190 10.37 -9.58 -17.97
C THR A 190 10.50 -9.73 -16.47
N GLU A 191 9.85 -10.71 -15.88
CA GLU A 191 9.92 -10.97 -14.45
C GLU A 191 10.17 -12.45 -14.13
N VAL A 192 11.01 -12.68 -13.12
CA VAL A 192 11.28 -13.97 -12.53
C VAL A 192 11.07 -13.86 -11.02
N ASN A 193 10.35 -14.82 -10.43
CA ASN A 193 10.26 -14.97 -8.98
C ASN A 193 10.41 -16.46 -8.62
N ASN A 194 11.50 -16.78 -7.94
CA ASN A 194 11.89 -18.12 -7.53
C ASN A 194 11.56 -18.45 -6.07
N TYR A 195 10.93 -17.52 -5.32
CA TYR A 195 10.57 -17.75 -3.92
C TYR A 195 9.48 -18.79 -3.70
N PRO A 196 8.45 -18.95 -4.56
CA PRO A 196 7.46 -20.01 -4.36
C PRO A 196 8.12 -21.38 -4.26
N LYS A 197 7.65 -22.20 -3.29
CA LYS A 197 8.19 -23.55 -3.04
C LYS A 197 7.91 -24.51 -4.20
N GLU A 198 6.68 -24.44 -4.71
CA GLU A 198 6.23 -25.29 -5.81
C GLU A 198 6.66 -24.69 -7.15
N GLU A 199 7.24 -25.50 -8.03
CA GLU A 199 7.73 -25.04 -9.33
C GLU A 199 6.64 -24.40 -10.20
N LYS A 200 5.41 -24.95 -10.12
CA LYS A 200 4.24 -24.39 -10.83
C LYS A 200 3.90 -22.95 -10.45
N ASP A 201 4.20 -22.56 -9.21
CA ASP A 201 3.86 -21.27 -8.63
C ASP A 201 4.96 -20.20 -8.82
N LYS A 202 6.17 -20.63 -9.22
CA LYS A 202 7.25 -19.71 -9.60
C LYS A 202 6.85 -18.91 -10.83
N VAL A 203 7.38 -17.69 -10.92
CA VAL A 203 7.15 -16.81 -12.07
C VAL A 203 8.38 -16.80 -12.98
N ASN A 204 8.17 -16.92 -14.27
CA ASN A 204 9.15 -16.64 -15.32
C ASN A 204 8.37 -16.24 -16.58
N GLU A 205 8.11 -14.95 -16.72
CA GLU A 205 7.25 -14.44 -17.78
C GLU A 205 7.73 -13.11 -18.34
N THR A 206 7.29 -12.83 -19.57
CA THR A 206 7.45 -11.52 -20.22
C THR A 206 6.08 -10.95 -20.54
N LYS A 207 5.84 -9.70 -20.13
CA LYS A 207 4.64 -8.92 -20.46
C LYS A 207 5.00 -7.82 -21.46
N ALA A 208 4.34 -7.83 -22.62
CA ALA A 208 4.45 -6.79 -23.62
C ALA A 208 3.20 -5.92 -23.60
N TYR A 209 3.39 -4.60 -23.52
CA TYR A 209 2.33 -3.61 -23.34
C TYR A 209 2.16 -2.75 -24.59
N THR A 210 0.91 -2.43 -24.92
CA THR A 210 0.55 -1.54 -26.01
C THR A 210 -0.36 -0.43 -25.49
N TYR A 211 -0.13 0.79 -25.94
CA TYR A 211 -0.86 1.98 -25.54
C TYR A 211 -1.52 2.66 -26.74
N ASP A 212 -2.59 3.38 -26.50
CA ASP A 212 -3.19 4.24 -27.51
C ASP A 212 -2.50 5.62 -27.58
N ALA A 213 -2.99 6.50 -28.44
CA ALA A 213 -2.42 7.83 -28.62
C ALA A 213 -2.56 8.75 -27.40
N LEU A 214 -3.43 8.42 -26.46
CA LEU A 214 -3.60 9.13 -25.18
C LEU A 214 -2.75 8.51 -24.06
N GLY A 215 -1.96 7.48 -24.37
CA GLY A 215 -1.12 6.77 -23.39
C GLY A 215 -1.87 5.75 -22.53
N ARG A 216 -3.14 5.42 -22.82
CA ARG A 216 -3.92 4.43 -22.09
C ARG A 216 -3.50 3.02 -22.49
N LEU A 217 -3.42 2.10 -21.51
CA LEU A 217 -3.12 0.68 -21.75
C LEU A 217 -4.24 0.03 -22.58
N THR A 218 -3.94 -0.48 -23.77
CA THR A 218 -4.91 -1.14 -24.63
C THR A 218 -4.71 -2.64 -24.75
N LYS A 219 -3.49 -3.12 -24.49
CA LYS A 219 -3.19 -4.54 -24.63
C LYS A 219 -1.99 -4.95 -23.79
N THR A 220 -2.09 -6.11 -23.17
CA THR A 220 -0.99 -6.82 -22.50
C THR A 220 -0.91 -8.23 -23.08
N VAL A 221 0.29 -8.63 -23.52
CA VAL A 221 0.60 -10.02 -23.92
C VAL A 221 1.57 -10.58 -22.91
N THR A 222 1.13 -11.58 -22.16
CA THR A 222 1.99 -12.31 -21.21
C THR A 222 2.47 -13.61 -21.88
N THR A 223 3.78 -13.82 -21.90
CA THR A 223 4.43 -15.07 -22.35
C THR A 223 4.98 -15.79 -21.15
N ASP A 224 4.49 -16.98 -20.85
CA ASP A 224 4.96 -17.84 -19.74
C ASP A 224 6.09 -18.77 -20.26
N HIS A 225 7.32 -18.48 -19.86
CA HIS A 225 8.52 -19.21 -20.28
C HIS A 225 8.68 -20.58 -19.60
N LYS A 226 7.88 -20.91 -18.59
CA LYS A 226 7.86 -22.23 -17.97
C LYS A 226 6.97 -23.23 -18.72
N ASN A 227 6.05 -22.72 -19.52
CA ASN A 227 5.03 -23.49 -20.22
C ASN A 227 5.16 -23.33 -21.75
N ASP A 228 6.33 -23.67 -22.31
CA ASP A 228 6.62 -23.65 -23.75
C ASP A 228 6.27 -22.32 -24.42
N ASP A 229 6.56 -21.18 -23.76
CA ASP A 229 6.26 -19.82 -24.21
C ASP A 229 4.77 -19.60 -24.51
N ARG A 230 3.89 -20.23 -23.72
CA ARG A 230 2.45 -20.05 -23.83
C ARG A 230 2.08 -18.60 -23.59
N THR A 231 1.27 -18.05 -24.50
CA THR A 231 0.84 -16.65 -24.43
C THR A 231 -0.59 -16.50 -23.94
N LYS A 232 -0.80 -15.46 -23.16
CA LYS A 232 -2.14 -14.94 -22.78
C LYS A 232 -2.21 -13.46 -23.20
N THR A 233 -3.29 -13.08 -23.85
CA THR A 233 -3.52 -11.68 -24.25
C THR A 233 -4.72 -11.12 -23.51
N VAL A 234 -4.56 -9.93 -22.92
CA VAL A 234 -5.65 -9.13 -22.36
C VAL A 234 -5.75 -7.84 -23.15
N THR A 235 -6.95 -7.46 -23.55
CA THR A 235 -7.22 -6.20 -24.28
C THR A 235 -8.20 -5.33 -23.53
N TYR A 236 -8.00 -4.02 -23.62
CA TYR A 236 -8.82 -2.99 -23.00
C TYR A 236 -9.33 -2.01 -24.05
N THR A 237 -10.61 -1.65 -23.98
CA THR A 237 -11.18 -0.60 -24.83
C THR A 237 -11.82 0.49 -23.98
N TYR A 238 -11.83 1.70 -24.50
CA TYR A 238 -12.28 2.88 -23.78
C TYR A 238 -13.22 3.73 -24.63
N ASP A 239 -14.15 4.42 -23.98
CA ASP A 239 -14.96 5.44 -24.62
C ASP A 239 -14.19 6.78 -24.75
N LYS A 240 -14.87 7.79 -25.28
CA LYS A 240 -14.29 9.14 -25.47
C LYS A 240 -14.07 9.89 -24.14
N ALA A 241 -14.82 9.54 -23.10
CA ALA A 241 -14.66 10.13 -21.76
C ALA A 241 -13.50 9.50 -20.98
N GLY A 242 -12.95 8.37 -21.46
CA GLY A 242 -11.88 7.63 -20.79
C GLY A 242 -12.39 6.47 -19.93
N ASN A 243 -13.65 6.13 -19.97
CA ASN A 243 -14.18 4.97 -19.26
C ASN A 243 -13.76 3.68 -19.97
N ARG A 244 -13.31 2.67 -19.24
CA ARG A 244 -13.03 1.32 -19.76
C ARG A 244 -14.35 0.63 -20.11
N THR A 245 -14.61 0.43 -21.39
CA THR A 245 -15.86 -0.19 -21.88
C THR A 245 -15.78 -1.69 -21.99
N LYS A 246 -14.57 -2.24 -22.10
CA LYS A 246 -14.36 -3.68 -22.24
C LYS A 246 -12.98 -4.09 -21.75
N GLU A 247 -12.94 -5.25 -21.11
CA GLU A 247 -11.76 -6.06 -20.86
C GLU A 247 -11.98 -7.46 -21.43
N ASP A 248 -10.97 -8.02 -22.12
CA ASP A 248 -11.10 -9.33 -22.79
C ASP A 248 -9.77 -10.07 -22.72
N ASP A 249 -9.75 -11.22 -22.04
CA ASP A 249 -8.55 -12.07 -21.91
C ASP A 249 -8.53 -13.26 -22.89
N GLY A 250 -9.40 -13.23 -23.90
CA GLY A 250 -9.55 -14.27 -24.90
C GLY A 250 -10.40 -15.46 -24.44
N THR A 251 -10.67 -15.58 -23.16
CA THR A 251 -11.52 -16.63 -22.57
C THR A 251 -12.75 -16.00 -21.91
N THR A 252 -12.53 -14.94 -21.20
CA THR A 252 -13.53 -14.17 -20.45
C THR A 252 -13.52 -12.73 -20.96
N GLN A 253 -14.71 -12.19 -21.15
CA GLN A 253 -14.91 -10.80 -21.53
C GLN A 253 -15.78 -10.11 -20.47
N THR A 254 -15.38 -8.91 -20.04
CA THR A 254 -16.22 -8.05 -19.19
C THR A 254 -16.55 -6.76 -19.95
N ALA A 255 -17.82 -6.48 -20.11
CA ALA A 255 -18.33 -5.25 -20.73
C ALA A 255 -18.86 -4.31 -19.64
N TYR A 256 -18.59 -3.02 -19.76
CA TYR A 256 -18.97 -1.98 -18.81
C TYR A 256 -19.83 -0.91 -19.45
N THR A 257 -20.82 -0.40 -18.72
CA THR A 257 -21.63 0.75 -19.14
C THR A 257 -21.61 1.83 -18.06
N TYR A 258 -21.76 3.08 -18.50
CA TYR A 258 -21.64 4.24 -17.62
C TYR A 258 -22.85 5.18 -17.81
N ASN A 259 -23.11 6.03 -16.83
CA ASN A 259 -24.05 7.13 -16.95
C ASN A 259 -23.33 8.41 -17.42
N GLY A 260 -24.08 9.52 -17.57
CA GLY A 260 -23.53 10.79 -18.03
C GLY A 260 -22.60 11.52 -17.05
N LEU A 261 -22.38 10.95 -15.85
CA LEU A 261 -21.44 11.42 -14.82
C LEU A 261 -20.21 10.51 -14.72
N ASP A 262 -19.97 9.65 -15.71
CA ASP A 262 -18.89 8.66 -15.73
C ASP A 262 -18.94 7.65 -14.58
N GLN A 263 -20.10 7.49 -13.93
CA GLN A 263 -20.33 6.48 -12.90
C GLN A 263 -20.62 5.13 -13.57
N LEU A 264 -19.95 4.07 -13.10
CA LEU A 264 -20.16 2.71 -13.58
C LEU A 264 -21.61 2.26 -13.29
N LYS A 265 -22.35 1.88 -14.30
CA LYS A 265 -23.75 1.49 -14.18
C LYS A 265 -23.94 -0.02 -14.17
N THR A 266 -23.29 -0.70 -15.09
CA THR A 266 -23.34 -2.16 -15.17
C THR A 266 -21.98 -2.73 -15.58
N SER A 267 -21.68 -3.95 -15.09
CA SER A 267 -20.66 -4.82 -15.68
C SER A 267 -21.29 -6.18 -16.00
N THR A 268 -20.91 -6.72 -17.15
CA THR A 268 -21.38 -8.04 -17.62
C THR A 268 -20.18 -8.87 -17.98
N LYS A 269 -19.98 -9.98 -17.23
CA LYS A 269 -18.87 -10.91 -17.43
C LYS A 269 -19.39 -12.15 -18.16
N GLU A 270 -18.73 -12.47 -19.27
CA GLU A 270 -19.08 -13.60 -20.13
C GLU A 270 -17.88 -14.51 -20.34
N LYS A 271 -18.11 -15.82 -20.36
CA LYS A 271 -17.12 -16.82 -20.75
C LYS A 271 -17.63 -17.57 -21.97
N GLY A 272 -16.98 -17.37 -23.12
CA GLY A 272 -17.51 -17.78 -24.40
C GLY A 272 -18.85 -17.08 -24.67
N THR A 273 -19.94 -17.83 -24.74
CA THR A 273 -21.31 -17.29 -24.92
C THR A 273 -22.15 -17.30 -23.64
N ALA A 274 -21.56 -17.77 -22.52
CA ALA A 274 -22.27 -17.89 -21.25
C ALA A 274 -22.03 -16.63 -20.40
N VAL A 275 -23.12 -15.97 -20.02
CA VAL A 275 -23.08 -14.87 -19.03
C VAL A 275 -22.85 -15.47 -17.66
N GLU A 276 -21.68 -15.20 -17.06
CA GLU A 276 -21.34 -15.69 -15.73
C GLU A 276 -21.81 -14.74 -14.64
N GLU A 277 -21.70 -13.43 -14.88
CA GLU A 277 -22.00 -12.40 -13.88
C GLU A 277 -22.60 -11.15 -14.53
N VAL A 278 -23.56 -10.54 -13.84
CA VAL A 278 -24.12 -9.24 -14.19
C VAL A 278 -24.23 -8.43 -12.91
N ARG A 279 -23.49 -7.33 -12.83
CA ARG A 279 -23.52 -6.39 -11.70
C ARG A 279 -24.19 -5.10 -12.09
N GLN A 280 -24.93 -4.53 -11.15
CA GLN A 280 -25.52 -3.20 -11.24
C GLN A 280 -24.98 -2.36 -10.09
N TYR A 281 -24.65 -1.11 -10.37
CA TYR A 281 -24.00 -0.20 -9.46
C TYR A 281 -24.88 1.02 -9.20
N ASP A 282 -25.07 1.36 -7.94
CA ASP A 282 -25.79 2.54 -7.50
C ASP A 282 -24.85 3.52 -6.76
N TYR A 283 -25.18 4.80 -6.82
CA TYR A 283 -24.39 5.90 -6.23
C TYR A 283 -25.30 6.85 -5.45
N ASP A 284 -24.74 7.46 -4.41
CA ASP A 284 -25.41 8.56 -3.71
C ASP A 284 -25.26 9.89 -4.46
N ALA A 285 -25.86 10.96 -3.88
CA ALA A 285 -25.83 12.29 -4.49
C ALA A 285 -24.42 12.94 -4.47
N ASN A 286 -23.49 12.41 -3.68
CA ASN A 286 -22.10 12.88 -3.60
C ASN A 286 -21.18 12.09 -4.56
N GLY A 287 -21.73 11.17 -5.35
CA GLY A 287 -20.97 10.32 -6.27
C GLY A 287 -20.25 9.15 -5.62
N ASN A 288 -20.60 8.78 -4.40
CA ASN A 288 -20.07 7.60 -3.74
C ASN A 288 -20.81 6.35 -4.19
N GLN A 289 -20.12 5.28 -4.56
CA GLN A 289 -20.72 4.00 -4.91
C GLN A 289 -21.32 3.35 -3.66
N THR A 290 -22.63 3.19 -3.63
CA THR A 290 -23.35 2.68 -2.43
C THR A 290 -23.71 1.21 -2.51
N ASP A 291 -23.97 0.69 -3.70
CA ASP A 291 -24.42 -0.67 -3.88
C ASP A 291 -23.83 -1.31 -5.12
N VAL A 292 -23.54 -2.60 -5.02
CA VAL A 292 -23.25 -3.49 -6.14
C VAL A 292 -24.16 -4.70 -6.03
N LYS A 293 -25.09 -4.86 -6.97
CA LYS A 293 -26.05 -5.97 -7.00
C LYS A 293 -25.67 -6.96 -8.07
N ASN A 294 -25.33 -8.18 -7.66
CA ASN A 294 -25.07 -9.26 -8.59
C ASN A 294 -26.36 -10.02 -8.90
N THR A 295 -26.94 -9.74 -10.05
CA THR A 295 -28.26 -10.30 -10.45
C THR A 295 -28.22 -11.78 -10.81
N ARG A 296 -27.02 -12.38 -10.93
CA ARG A 296 -26.84 -13.81 -11.24
C ARG A 296 -26.61 -14.66 -9.99
N THR A 297 -25.78 -14.17 -9.06
CA THR A 297 -25.45 -14.91 -7.83
C THR A 297 -26.37 -14.57 -6.66
N GLY A 298 -27.08 -13.43 -6.74
CA GLY A 298 -27.88 -12.90 -5.63
C GLY A 298 -27.04 -12.42 -4.45
N GLU A 299 -25.76 -12.17 -4.68
CA GLU A 299 -24.85 -11.57 -3.68
C GLU A 299 -24.75 -10.08 -3.93
N ASP A 300 -25.22 -9.30 -2.98
CA ASP A 300 -25.22 -7.85 -3.05
C ASP A 300 -24.21 -7.28 -2.04
N GLN A 301 -23.49 -6.23 -2.44
CA GLN A 301 -22.58 -5.49 -1.57
C GLN A 301 -23.14 -4.09 -1.33
N THR A 302 -23.07 -3.63 -0.09
CA THR A 302 -23.53 -2.30 0.32
C THR A 302 -22.37 -1.57 1.00
N TYR A 303 -22.19 -0.32 0.60
CA TYR A 303 -21.13 0.58 1.09
C TYR A 303 -21.76 1.80 1.76
N VAL A 304 -21.31 2.08 2.99
CA VAL A 304 -21.78 3.23 3.75
C VAL A 304 -20.62 4.19 3.95
N TYR A 305 -20.87 5.46 3.74
CA TYR A 305 -19.89 6.53 3.86
C TYR A 305 -20.21 7.44 5.05
N ASP A 306 -19.18 8.05 5.62
CA ASP A 306 -19.36 9.10 6.61
C ASP A 306 -19.65 10.46 5.95
N ALA A 307 -19.80 11.51 6.77
CA ALA A 307 -20.13 12.85 6.27
C ALA A 307 -19.05 13.49 5.38
N GLU A 308 -17.82 12.92 5.37
CA GLU A 308 -16.70 13.37 4.56
C GLU A 308 -16.43 12.44 3.37
N ASN A 309 -17.42 11.61 2.99
CA ASN A 309 -17.37 10.66 1.90
C ASN A 309 -16.29 9.56 2.06
N ARG A 310 -15.93 9.21 3.30
CA ARG A 310 -14.97 8.13 3.59
C ARG A 310 -15.74 6.83 3.88
N LEU A 311 -15.28 5.72 3.32
CA LEU A 311 -15.93 4.41 3.44
C LEU A 311 -15.92 3.92 4.90
N SER A 312 -17.06 3.94 5.56
CA SER A 312 -17.20 3.58 6.97
C SER A 312 -17.65 2.15 7.22
N GLN A 313 -18.36 1.52 6.26
CA GLN A 313 -18.83 0.14 6.40
C GLN A 313 -19.01 -0.53 5.05
N VAL A 314 -18.68 -1.82 5.00
CA VAL A 314 -18.98 -2.72 3.90
C VAL A 314 -19.80 -3.88 4.43
N SER A 315 -20.91 -4.17 3.75
CA SER A 315 -21.80 -5.29 4.06
C SER A 315 -22.03 -6.15 2.82
N VAL A 316 -22.21 -7.44 3.03
CA VAL A 316 -22.59 -8.41 1.99
C VAL A 316 -23.93 -9.01 2.34
N THR A 317 -24.86 -9.03 1.38
CA THR A 317 -26.14 -9.72 1.48
C THR A 317 -26.12 -10.92 0.55
N LYS A 318 -26.32 -12.11 1.09
CA LYS A 318 -26.40 -13.37 0.37
C LYS A 318 -27.55 -14.20 0.93
N ASP A 319 -28.38 -14.77 0.05
CA ASP A 319 -29.55 -15.57 0.45
C ASP A 319 -30.46 -14.83 1.45
N GLY A 320 -30.64 -13.52 1.27
CA GLY A 320 -31.46 -12.67 2.15
C GLY A 320 -30.85 -12.37 3.53
N LYS A 321 -29.60 -12.79 3.77
CA LYS A 321 -28.85 -12.53 5.00
C LYS A 321 -27.80 -11.47 4.76
N THR A 322 -27.86 -10.38 5.53
CA THR A 322 -26.86 -9.31 5.51
C THR A 322 -25.84 -9.51 6.62
N SER A 323 -24.55 -9.43 6.28
CA SER A 323 -23.43 -9.46 7.22
C SER A 323 -22.55 -8.25 6.98
N VAL A 324 -22.19 -7.54 8.06
CA VAL A 324 -21.14 -6.51 8.02
C VAL A 324 -19.81 -7.23 7.97
N ILE A 325 -19.04 -7.02 6.91
CA ILE A 325 -17.75 -7.67 6.71
C ILE A 325 -16.58 -6.76 7.11
N GLN A 326 -16.73 -5.45 6.96
CA GLN A 326 -15.71 -4.47 7.37
C GLN A 326 -16.35 -3.19 7.91
N GLN A 327 -15.69 -2.60 8.91
CA GLN A 327 -15.99 -1.24 9.39
C GLN A 327 -14.69 -0.45 9.54
N ASN A 328 -14.73 0.85 9.25
CA ASN A 328 -13.58 1.74 9.29
C ASN A 328 -13.89 2.99 10.10
N ILE A 329 -12.87 3.49 10.81
CA ILE A 329 -12.93 4.75 11.55
C ILE A 329 -11.73 5.60 11.13
N TYR A 330 -11.98 6.88 10.96
CA TYR A 330 -11.01 7.87 10.50
C TYR A 330 -10.80 8.97 11.55
N ASN A 331 -9.59 9.53 11.57
CA ASN A 331 -9.28 10.73 12.32
C ASN A 331 -9.65 11.99 11.52
N GLY A 332 -9.44 13.17 12.13
CA GLY A 332 -9.73 14.46 11.50
C GLY A 332 -8.90 14.77 10.26
N ASP A 333 -7.73 14.16 10.11
CA ASP A 333 -6.88 14.29 8.92
C ASP A 333 -7.28 13.32 7.78
N GLY A 334 -8.35 12.55 7.98
CA GLY A 334 -8.83 11.60 6.99
C GLY A 334 -8.10 10.25 6.96
N GLN A 335 -7.15 10.02 7.86
CA GLN A 335 -6.44 8.75 7.95
C GLN A 335 -7.33 7.69 8.60
N ARG A 336 -7.34 6.47 8.05
CA ARG A 336 -8.01 5.31 8.65
C ARG A 336 -7.25 4.86 9.89
N ILE A 337 -7.80 5.11 11.07
CA ILE A 337 -7.17 4.77 12.35
C ILE A 337 -7.64 3.45 12.94
N GLN A 338 -8.74 2.89 12.46
CA GLN A 338 -9.21 1.58 12.88
C GLN A 338 -9.92 0.87 11.73
N LYS A 339 -9.65 -0.41 11.60
CA LYS A 339 -10.37 -1.36 10.74
C LYS A 339 -10.88 -2.51 11.60
N MET A 340 -12.11 -2.92 11.36
CA MET A 340 -12.72 -4.10 11.95
C MET A 340 -13.16 -5.04 10.83
N ASP A 341 -12.53 -6.21 10.74
CA ASP A 341 -12.88 -7.30 9.84
C ASP A 341 -13.58 -8.40 10.66
N GLY A 342 -14.91 -8.35 10.71
CA GLY A 342 -15.68 -9.18 11.61
C GLY A 342 -15.33 -8.89 13.08
N SER A 343 -14.71 -9.83 13.77
CA SER A 343 -14.24 -9.68 15.16
C SER A 343 -12.80 -9.14 15.28
N ASP A 344 -12.05 -9.15 14.20
CA ASP A 344 -10.64 -8.73 14.21
C ASP A 344 -10.56 -7.22 14.11
N VAL A 345 -9.86 -6.60 15.06
CA VAL A 345 -9.68 -5.15 15.13
C VAL A 345 -8.20 -4.83 14.92
N THR A 346 -7.93 -3.92 13.98
CA THR A 346 -6.60 -3.36 13.75
C THR A 346 -6.67 -1.85 13.98
N ASN A 347 -5.86 -1.35 14.91
CA ASN A 347 -5.67 0.08 15.16
C ASN A 347 -4.37 0.51 14.49
N TYR A 348 -4.45 1.54 13.64
CA TYR A 348 -3.32 2.05 12.85
C TYR A 348 -2.75 3.31 13.49
N TYR A 349 -1.42 3.40 13.52
CA TYR A 349 -0.64 4.53 14.02
C TYR A 349 0.38 4.93 12.95
N TYR A 350 0.53 6.23 12.73
CA TYR A 350 1.19 6.75 11.53
C TYR A 350 2.50 7.47 11.84
N GLN A 351 3.38 7.47 10.85
CA GLN A 351 4.55 8.31 10.72
C GLN A 351 4.48 8.97 9.35
N ASP A 352 4.32 10.29 9.30
CA ASP A 352 4.28 11.06 8.04
C ASP A 352 3.32 10.47 6.99
N GLY A 353 2.13 10.05 7.43
CA GLY A 353 1.10 9.46 6.55
C GLY A 353 1.28 7.98 6.21
N VAL A 354 2.33 7.33 6.71
CA VAL A 354 2.60 5.91 6.51
C VAL A 354 2.36 5.15 7.83
N VAL A 355 1.76 3.97 7.76
CA VAL A 355 1.53 3.14 8.96
C VAL A 355 2.87 2.76 9.61
N ALA A 356 3.13 3.27 10.80
CA ALA A 356 4.32 2.99 11.57
C ALA A 356 4.20 1.70 12.39
N TYR A 357 3.07 1.53 13.06
CA TYR A 357 2.76 0.33 13.83
C TYR A 357 1.26 0.11 13.96
N THR A 358 0.88 -1.09 14.35
CA THR A 358 -0.51 -1.45 14.61
C THR A 358 -0.67 -2.05 15.99
N MET A 359 -1.89 -1.91 16.55
CA MET A 359 -2.30 -2.56 17.78
C MET A 359 -3.60 -3.34 17.54
N ASP A 360 -3.80 -4.39 18.31
CA ASP A 360 -5.03 -5.19 18.30
C ASP A 360 -6.16 -4.55 19.15
N ALA A 361 -7.27 -5.27 19.29
CA ALA A 361 -8.42 -4.84 20.09
C ALA A 361 -8.11 -4.65 21.59
N ALA A 362 -7.12 -5.36 22.10
CA ALA A 362 -6.69 -5.26 23.52
C ALA A 362 -5.69 -4.12 23.76
N GLY A 363 -5.25 -3.43 22.69
CA GLY A 363 -4.21 -2.40 22.76
C GLY A 363 -2.79 -2.98 22.81
N GLU A 364 -2.63 -4.28 22.49
CA GLU A 364 -1.32 -4.90 22.36
C GLU A 364 -0.75 -4.63 20.97
N GLN A 365 0.53 -4.26 20.91
CA GLN A 365 1.21 -4.00 19.63
C GLN A 365 1.32 -5.29 18.81
N SER A 366 0.80 -5.27 17.59
CA SER A 366 0.77 -6.40 16.67
C SER A 366 1.81 -6.32 15.56
N SER A 367 2.21 -5.11 15.17
CA SER A 367 3.25 -4.90 14.15
C SER A 367 4.03 -3.62 14.37
N GLN A 368 5.19 -3.54 13.74
CA GLN A 368 5.95 -2.31 13.54
C GLN A 368 6.63 -2.34 12.18
N ASN A 369 6.47 -1.28 11.40
CA ASN A 369 7.07 -1.12 10.10
C ASN A 369 8.38 -0.31 10.19
N LEU A 370 9.35 -0.66 9.35
CA LEU A 370 10.55 0.12 9.10
C LEU A 370 10.30 0.98 7.88
N ILE A 371 10.37 2.29 8.07
CA ILE A 371 10.04 3.27 7.03
C ILE A 371 11.33 3.94 6.56
N GLY A 372 11.53 3.95 5.23
CA GLY A 372 12.64 4.64 4.59
C GLY A 372 12.42 6.16 4.57
N THR A 373 13.46 6.90 4.22
CA THR A 373 13.41 8.37 4.14
C THR A 373 12.45 8.90 3.07
N GLU A 374 12.06 8.05 2.13
CA GLU A 374 11.08 8.36 1.07
C GLU A 374 9.63 7.99 1.44
N GLY A 375 9.39 7.59 2.70
CA GLY A 375 8.06 7.18 3.17
C GLY A 375 7.62 5.80 2.71
N ASN A 376 8.52 4.94 2.23
CA ASN A 376 8.22 3.58 1.82
C ASN A 376 8.49 2.57 2.95
N ILE A 377 7.64 1.56 3.08
CA ILE A 377 7.84 0.48 4.04
C ILE A 377 8.88 -0.50 3.47
N LEU A 378 9.98 -0.69 4.21
CA LEU A 378 11.15 -1.50 3.82
C LEU A 378 11.10 -2.90 4.42
N ALA A 379 10.65 -2.99 5.67
CA ALA A 379 10.57 -4.20 6.45
C ALA A 379 9.46 -4.07 7.48
N THR A 380 9.08 -5.17 8.10
CA THR A 380 8.07 -5.18 9.16
C THR A 380 8.43 -6.19 10.24
N GLN A 381 8.11 -5.86 11.47
CA GLN A 381 8.11 -6.77 12.59
C GLN A 381 6.67 -7.17 12.91
N ARG A 382 6.46 -8.45 13.21
CA ARG A 382 5.19 -9.00 13.68
C ARG A 382 5.40 -9.56 15.07
N TYR A 383 4.55 -9.15 16.00
CA TYR A 383 4.62 -9.58 17.39
C TYR A 383 3.56 -10.66 17.62
N GLN A 384 4.02 -11.86 17.98
CA GLN A 384 3.16 -12.99 18.34
C GLN A 384 3.55 -13.44 19.74
N LYS A 385 2.61 -13.34 20.69
CA LYS A 385 2.80 -13.67 22.11
C LYS A 385 4.23 -13.48 22.66
N ASP A 386 5.13 -14.42 22.39
CA ASP A 386 6.49 -14.46 22.96
C ASP A 386 7.59 -14.34 21.89
N THR A 387 7.23 -14.09 20.62
CA THR A 387 8.20 -14.03 19.51
C THR A 387 7.98 -12.78 18.65
N THR A 388 9.10 -12.17 18.27
CA THR A 388 9.13 -11.12 17.26
C THR A 388 9.67 -11.72 15.96
N GLN A 389 8.91 -11.60 14.87
CA GLN A 389 9.32 -12.06 13.55
C GLN A 389 9.61 -10.85 12.68
N TYR A 390 10.69 -10.92 11.92
CA TYR A 390 11.14 -9.87 11.03
C TYR A 390 11.00 -10.30 9.57
N TYR A 391 10.45 -9.42 8.74
CA TYR A 391 10.22 -9.66 7.30
C TYR A 391 10.72 -8.51 6.47
N LEU A 392 11.37 -8.83 5.34
CA LEU A 392 11.77 -7.86 4.33
C LEU A 392 10.73 -7.80 3.21
N TYR A 393 10.47 -6.60 2.69
CA TYR A 393 9.68 -6.41 1.49
C TYR A 393 10.57 -6.38 0.25
N ASN A 394 10.40 -7.34 -0.64
CA ASN A 394 10.83 -7.18 -2.02
C ASN A 394 9.71 -6.50 -2.80
N LYS A 395 10.08 -5.56 -3.66
CA LYS A 395 9.13 -4.73 -4.42
C LYS A 395 9.58 -4.55 -5.87
N ASP A 396 8.62 -4.39 -6.77
CA ASP A 396 8.89 -3.94 -8.14
C ASP A 396 9.17 -2.43 -8.19
N ILE A 397 9.42 -1.88 -9.39
CA ILE A 397 9.70 -0.43 -9.56
C ILE A 397 8.52 0.48 -9.25
N GLN A 398 7.30 -0.04 -9.20
CA GLN A 398 6.09 0.70 -8.85
C GLN A 398 5.83 0.69 -7.33
N GLY A 399 6.66 -0.02 -6.56
CA GLY A 399 6.49 -0.17 -5.12
C GLY A 399 5.51 -1.27 -4.72
N SER A 400 5.05 -2.09 -5.66
CA SER A 400 4.21 -3.26 -5.35
C SER A 400 5.04 -4.33 -4.66
N THR A 401 4.52 -4.89 -3.58
CA THR A 401 5.16 -6.01 -2.88
C THR A 401 5.14 -7.25 -3.77
N THR A 402 6.29 -7.86 -4.01
CA THR A 402 6.45 -9.08 -4.82
C THR A 402 6.71 -10.30 -3.96
N SER A 403 7.45 -10.14 -2.87
CA SER A 403 7.70 -11.19 -1.88
C SER A 403 7.89 -10.58 -0.50
N LEU A 404 7.42 -11.30 0.52
CA LEU A 404 7.71 -11.01 1.91
C LEU A 404 8.68 -12.06 2.42
N VAL A 405 9.95 -11.66 2.67
CA VAL A 405 11.07 -12.56 2.93
C VAL A 405 11.31 -12.70 4.42
N LYS A 406 11.39 -13.94 4.91
CA LYS A 406 11.66 -14.28 6.30
C LYS A 406 13.15 -14.25 6.62
N GLU A 407 13.48 -14.30 7.91
CA GLU A 407 14.87 -14.35 8.40
C GLU A 407 15.65 -15.56 7.89
N ASP A 408 15.00 -16.69 7.56
CA ASP A 408 15.61 -17.89 7.01
C ASP A 408 15.84 -17.82 5.49
N GLY A 409 15.48 -16.72 4.85
CA GLY A 409 15.63 -16.49 3.41
C GLY A 409 14.52 -17.07 2.55
N SER A 410 13.53 -17.77 3.12
CA SER A 410 12.33 -18.19 2.40
C SER A 410 11.27 -17.10 2.39
N ALA A 411 10.32 -17.15 1.47
CA ALA A 411 9.19 -16.24 1.49
C ALA A 411 8.08 -16.75 2.43
N ASP A 412 7.46 -15.84 3.19
CA ASP A 412 6.20 -16.05 3.87
C ASP A 412 5.05 -16.07 2.87
N ALA A 413 5.06 -15.09 1.97
CA ALA A 413 4.14 -14.99 0.85
C ALA A 413 4.77 -14.33 -0.36
N THR A 414 4.25 -14.64 -1.54
CA THR A 414 4.56 -13.98 -2.81
C THR A 414 3.28 -13.40 -3.41
N TYR A 415 3.43 -12.34 -4.18
CA TYR A 415 2.31 -11.54 -4.66
C TYR A 415 2.43 -11.37 -6.17
N GLN A 416 1.31 -11.55 -6.86
CA GLN A 416 1.15 -11.25 -8.28
C GLN A 416 -0.06 -10.33 -8.47
N TYR A 417 -0.02 -9.54 -9.52
CA TYR A 417 -1.05 -8.55 -9.80
C TYR A 417 -1.46 -8.61 -11.26
N THR A 418 -2.77 -8.40 -11.52
CA THR A 418 -3.23 -8.04 -12.86
C THR A 418 -2.75 -6.63 -13.21
N ASP A 419 -2.94 -6.19 -14.45
CA ASP A 419 -2.51 -4.85 -14.88
C ASP A 419 -3.13 -3.73 -14.03
N PHE A 420 -4.36 -3.92 -13.54
CA PHE A 420 -5.07 -2.97 -12.68
C PHE A 420 -5.03 -3.32 -11.18
N GLY A 421 -4.20 -4.28 -10.78
CA GLY A 421 -3.88 -4.52 -9.36
C GLY A 421 -4.74 -5.53 -8.63
N GLU A 422 -5.58 -6.33 -9.33
CA GLU A 422 -6.18 -7.50 -8.68
C GLU A 422 -5.05 -8.39 -8.14
N THR A 423 -5.15 -8.75 -6.86
CA THR A 423 -4.06 -9.31 -6.08
C THR A 423 -4.22 -10.80 -5.87
N MET A 424 -3.17 -11.55 -6.22
CA MET A 424 -3.03 -12.98 -5.93
C MET A 424 -1.92 -13.18 -4.91
N ILE A 425 -2.24 -13.83 -3.79
CA ILE A 425 -1.31 -14.11 -2.69
C ILE A 425 -1.07 -15.61 -2.64
N GLN A 426 0.20 -16.01 -2.60
CA GLN A 426 0.61 -17.40 -2.48
C GLN A 426 1.60 -17.56 -1.31
N GLY A 427 1.51 -18.65 -0.58
CA GLY A 427 2.36 -18.96 0.56
C GLY A 427 1.57 -19.08 1.86
N ASP A 428 2.29 -19.09 2.99
CA ASP A 428 1.70 -19.30 4.31
C ASP A 428 0.98 -18.06 4.85
N ASP A 429 1.37 -16.86 4.37
CA ASP A 429 0.83 -15.54 4.74
C ASP A 429 0.66 -15.34 6.27
N GLN A 430 1.63 -15.82 7.03
CA GLN A 430 1.59 -15.73 8.50
C GLN A 430 1.71 -14.30 9.00
N ALA A 431 2.42 -13.47 8.25
CA ALA A 431 2.54 -12.04 8.54
C ALA A 431 1.24 -11.26 8.34
N LYS A 432 0.25 -11.81 7.63
CA LYS A 432 -1.00 -11.14 7.24
C LYS A 432 -0.70 -9.74 6.69
N ASN A 433 0.14 -9.71 5.66
CA ASN A 433 0.61 -8.47 5.08
C ASN A 433 -0.51 -7.76 4.29
N GLU A 434 -0.70 -6.49 4.57
CA GLU A 434 -1.66 -5.62 3.87
C GLU A 434 -1.01 -4.70 2.83
N VAL A 435 0.32 -4.55 2.84
CA VAL A 435 1.04 -3.67 1.91
C VAL A 435 1.28 -4.41 0.61
N CYS A 436 0.51 -4.10 -0.43
CA CYS A 436 0.48 -4.86 -1.69
C CYS A 436 0.74 -3.99 -2.92
N TYR A 437 -0.22 -3.92 -3.83
CA TYR A 437 -0.11 -3.20 -5.11
C TYR A 437 0.25 -1.73 -4.93
N THR A 438 1.29 -1.27 -5.58
CA THR A 438 1.85 0.10 -5.50
C THR A 438 2.10 0.63 -4.08
N GLY A 439 2.27 -0.29 -3.11
CA GLY A 439 2.43 0.05 -1.69
C GLY A 439 1.12 0.40 -0.97
N GLY A 440 -0.02 0.26 -1.63
CA GLY A 440 -1.35 0.49 -1.05
C GLY A 440 -1.72 -0.58 -0.02
N ILE A 441 -2.67 -0.25 0.86
CA ILE A 441 -3.19 -1.16 1.89
C ILE A 441 -4.32 -1.99 1.30
N TYR A 442 -4.09 -3.28 1.15
CA TYR A 442 -5.06 -4.24 0.63
C TYR A 442 -5.94 -4.81 1.73
N ASP A 443 -7.25 -4.59 1.61
CA ASP A 443 -8.24 -5.15 2.52
C ASP A 443 -8.75 -6.49 1.96
N LEU A 444 -8.18 -7.58 2.45
CA LEU A 444 -8.47 -8.94 1.96
C LEU A 444 -9.97 -9.30 2.04
N SER A 445 -10.67 -8.82 3.08
CA SER A 445 -12.10 -9.09 3.30
C SER A 445 -13.00 -8.48 2.22
N THR A 446 -12.58 -7.39 1.59
CA THR A 446 -13.36 -6.65 0.59
C THR A 446 -12.77 -6.70 -0.82
N GLY A 447 -11.49 -7.04 -0.95
CA GLY A 447 -10.75 -6.96 -2.21
C GLY A 447 -10.40 -5.52 -2.64
N LEU A 448 -10.60 -4.54 -1.78
CA LEU A 448 -10.36 -3.12 -2.05
C LEU A 448 -8.99 -2.67 -1.56
N TYR A 449 -8.46 -1.62 -2.18
CA TYR A 449 -7.28 -0.90 -1.73
C TYR A 449 -7.66 0.40 -1.04
N TYR A 450 -7.17 0.58 0.18
CA TYR A 450 -7.17 1.88 0.85
C TYR A 450 -5.92 2.67 0.41
N LEU A 451 -6.13 3.72 -0.36
CA LEU A 451 -5.08 4.61 -0.89
C LEU A 451 -5.14 5.99 -0.23
N ASN A 452 -5.29 6.04 1.08
CA ASN A 452 -5.43 7.25 1.91
C ASN A 452 -6.73 8.03 1.65
N ALA A 453 -6.84 8.83 0.60
CA ALA A 453 -8.04 9.65 0.38
C ALA A 453 -9.24 8.84 -0.12
N ARG A 454 -9.00 7.81 -0.92
CA ARG A 454 -10.08 7.02 -1.55
C ARG A 454 -9.83 5.51 -1.47
N TYR A 455 -10.89 4.75 -1.67
CA TYR A 455 -10.82 3.32 -1.94
C TYR A 455 -10.80 3.05 -3.44
N TYR A 456 -9.88 2.20 -3.84
CA TYR A 456 -9.72 1.72 -5.20
C TYR A 456 -10.21 0.28 -5.33
N ASN A 457 -11.05 0.03 -6.33
CA ASN A 457 -11.49 -1.31 -6.69
C ASN A 457 -10.65 -1.82 -7.88
N PRO A 458 -9.71 -2.76 -7.68
CA PRO A 458 -8.85 -3.24 -8.75
C PRO A 458 -9.61 -4.08 -9.80
N GLU A 459 -10.71 -4.75 -9.43
CA GLU A 459 -11.54 -5.53 -10.35
C GLU A 459 -12.22 -4.61 -11.39
N ASP A 460 -12.79 -3.49 -10.94
CA ASP A 460 -13.39 -2.49 -11.81
C ASP A 460 -12.34 -1.52 -12.40
N GLY A 461 -11.13 -1.50 -11.84
CA GLY A 461 -10.03 -0.64 -12.27
C GLY A 461 -10.28 0.85 -12.03
N ARG A 462 -11.03 1.20 -10.95
CA ARG A 462 -11.43 2.57 -10.68
C ARG A 462 -11.66 2.86 -9.20
N PHE A 463 -11.67 4.13 -8.85
CA PHE A 463 -12.05 4.59 -7.52
C PHE A 463 -13.55 4.45 -7.27
N MET A 464 -13.94 4.27 -6.01
CA MET A 464 -15.33 4.11 -5.59
C MET A 464 -16.03 5.45 -5.32
N THR A 465 -15.27 6.53 -5.16
CA THR A 465 -15.76 7.89 -4.88
C THR A 465 -15.17 8.89 -5.86
N GLU A 466 -15.82 10.04 -6.02
CA GLU A 466 -15.30 11.13 -6.86
C GLU A 466 -14.00 11.70 -6.30
N ASP A 467 -13.12 12.10 -7.20
CA ASP A 467 -11.94 12.88 -6.87
C ASP A 467 -12.34 14.27 -6.37
N SER A 468 -11.71 14.74 -5.31
CA SER A 468 -11.83 16.12 -4.86
C SER A 468 -11.16 17.10 -5.83
N TYR A 469 -10.15 16.64 -6.58
CA TYR A 469 -9.50 17.37 -7.64
C TYR A 469 -10.34 17.31 -8.93
N ARG A 470 -10.76 18.46 -9.43
CA ARG A 470 -11.68 18.57 -10.59
C ARG A 470 -10.98 18.66 -11.93
N GLY A 471 -9.68 18.43 -11.97
CA GLY A 471 -8.88 18.44 -13.19
C GLY A 471 -8.45 19.82 -13.67
N GLU A 472 -7.67 19.83 -14.74
CA GLU A 472 -7.18 21.04 -15.42
C GLU A 472 -7.86 21.20 -16.77
N ILE A 473 -8.28 22.43 -17.11
CA ILE A 473 -8.96 22.75 -18.39
C ILE A 473 -8.11 22.37 -19.60
N LEU A 474 -6.78 22.51 -19.47
CA LEU A 474 -5.83 22.20 -20.57
C LEU A 474 -5.44 20.72 -20.63
N LYS A 475 -5.87 19.91 -19.64
CA LYS A 475 -5.63 18.48 -19.56
C LYS A 475 -6.95 17.77 -19.24
N PRO A 476 -7.86 17.66 -20.20
CA PRO A 476 -9.22 17.16 -19.97
C PRO A 476 -9.24 15.73 -19.40
N GLU A 477 -8.20 14.92 -19.63
CA GLU A 477 -8.04 13.61 -19.04
C GLU A 477 -7.95 13.63 -17.50
N THR A 478 -7.52 14.74 -16.90
CA THR A 478 -7.48 14.92 -15.45
C THR A 478 -8.83 15.22 -14.83
N GLY A 479 -9.85 15.49 -15.63
CA GLY A 479 -11.22 15.77 -15.19
C GLY A 479 -12.08 14.56 -14.93
N HIS A 480 -11.58 13.34 -15.19
CA HIS A 480 -12.31 12.11 -14.95
C HIS A 480 -12.21 11.70 -13.47
N LEU A 481 -13.30 11.79 -12.74
CA LEU A 481 -13.30 11.73 -11.26
C LEU A 481 -13.10 10.35 -10.65
N TYR A 482 -13.22 9.27 -11.43
CA TYR A 482 -13.11 7.89 -10.93
C TYR A 482 -11.93 7.11 -11.53
N MET A 483 -11.25 7.69 -12.50
CA MET A 483 -10.20 6.99 -13.25
C MET A 483 -8.92 6.83 -12.41
N TYR A 484 -8.38 5.61 -12.39
CA TYR A 484 -7.10 5.31 -11.77
C TYR A 484 -5.96 5.49 -12.78
N CYS A 485 -4.93 6.25 -12.40
CA CYS A 485 -3.67 6.41 -13.16
C CYS A 485 -3.86 6.71 -14.66
N ALA A 486 -4.86 7.51 -15.04
CA ALA A 486 -5.18 7.83 -16.42
C ALA A 486 -5.35 6.58 -17.34
N ASN A 487 -5.85 5.46 -16.81
CA ASN A 487 -5.89 4.14 -17.47
C ASN A 487 -4.52 3.62 -17.95
N ASN A 488 -3.45 4.05 -17.29
CA ASN A 488 -2.08 3.61 -17.56
C ASN A 488 -1.41 3.16 -16.23
N PRO A 489 -1.91 2.10 -15.59
CA PRO A 489 -1.42 1.63 -14.29
C PRO A 489 -0.05 0.98 -14.36
N VAL A 490 0.47 0.68 -15.57
CA VAL A 490 1.82 0.15 -15.78
C VAL A 490 2.90 1.23 -15.56
N ASN A 491 2.58 2.48 -15.90
CA ASN A 491 3.54 3.59 -15.86
C ASN A 491 3.30 4.59 -14.72
N TYR A 492 2.10 4.62 -14.16
CA TYR A 492 1.71 5.56 -13.10
C TYR A 492 1.24 4.84 -11.85
N VAL A 493 1.39 5.52 -10.73
CA VAL A 493 0.89 5.11 -9.42
C VAL A 493 0.14 6.28 -8.78
N ASP A 494 -0.83 5.98 -7.92
CA ASP A 494 -1.54 6.98 -7.11
C ASP A 494 -1.41 6.61 -5.62
N PRO A 495 -0.35 7.07 -4.93
CA PRO A 495 -0.11 6.72 -3.54
C PRO A 495 -1.02 7.45 -2.55
N SER A 496 -1.73 8.45 -2.99
CA SER A 496 -2.58 9.31 -2.14
C SER A 496 -4.08 9.09 -2.34
N GLY A 497 -4.46 8.42 -3.39
CA GLY A 497 -5.87 8.15 -3.75
C GLY A 497 -6.54 9.31 -4.46
#